data_9ab1aa014a9a1f532a602a55944fa293
#
_entry.id   9ab1aa014a9a1f532a602a55944fa293
#
_cell.length_a   1.000
_cell.length_b   1.000
_cell.length_c   1.000
_cell.angle_alpha   90.00
_cell.angle_beta   90.00
_cell.angle_gamma   90.00
#
_symmetry.space_group_name_H-M   'P 1'
#
loop_
_entity.id
_entity.type
_entity.pdbx_description
1 polymer ?
#
loop_
_entity_poly.entity_id
_entity_poly.type
_entity_poly.pdbx_seq_one_letter_code
_entity_poly.pdbx_strand_id
1 'polypeptide(L)'
;MIKNQHYLGQEIMDFTFNAFYTLIAAVIVLLLGRFLVNKIDFLKRYNIPEPVAGGLVAAIISLLVHSLWGYSITTSSELQTSFMLIFFASIGLSANFSKLREGGVGLVIFLFAISAFIILQNAVGISLATLLGIDPLIGLIAGSVTLTGGHGTAGAWGEIFEVEHGIQGALALGMASATFGLIIGGIIGGPLAKLLINRYNLATARTDQQIEKRDNTPMDSTTSEYVPFEYPHQVRLITADNAITTLGLFAGCLAFAEFMTGFSKGTAFELPTFVWALAGGVILRNVLEGIFKVQIFDRAIDVFGNASLSLYLAMALLSLKLWQLADLAGPLMVILGAQTITMALYAGFVTFRLMGKNYDAAVLAAGHCGFGMGATPTAVANMQAITNMYGASHKAFLIVPLCGAFFVDLINATVIQMILKFFV
;
A
#
# COMPACT_ATOMS: atom_id res chain seq x y z
N MET A 1 -23.92 22.71 -1.78
CA MET A 1 -25.36 22.42 -1.90
C MET A 1 -25.77 21.57 -0.71
N ILE A 2 -26.85 21.93 -0.02
CA ILE A 2 -27.40 21.13 1.09
C ILE A 2 -28.42 20.17 0.48
N LYS A 3 -28.21 18.84 0.66
CA LYS A 3 -29.19 17.83 0.29
C LYS A 3 -29.77 17.24 1.58
N ASN A 4 -31.08 17.25 1.73
CA ASN A 4 -31.76 16.61 2.87
C ASN A 4 -32.01 15.13 2.54
N GLN A 5 -31.53 14.23 3.37
CA GLN A 5 -31.89 12.81 3.36
C GLN A 5 -32.57 12.45 4.70
N HIS A 6 -33.71 11.77 4.65
CA HIS A 6 -34.40 11.27 5.86
C HIS A 6 -33.89 9.88 6.23
N TYR A 7 -33.20 9.76 7.37
CA TYR A 7 -32.92 8.49 8.02
C TYR A 7 -33.41 8.53 9.46
N LEU A 8 -34.26 7.60 9.84
CA LEU A 8 -34.79 7.39 11.22
C LEU A 8 -35.36 8.64 11.91
N GLY A 9 -36.02 9.55 11.15
CA GLY A 9 -36.75 10.69 11.74
C GLY A 9 -35.87 11.90 12.09
N GLN A 10 -34.61 11.92 11.77
CA GLN A 10 -33.75 13.12 11.81
C GLN A 10 -33.41 13.58 10.40
N GLU A 11 -33.54 14.90 10.16
CA GLU A 11 -33.04 15.52 8.93
C GLU A 11 -31.52 15.52 8.96
N ILE A 12 -30.87 14.66 8.17
CA ILE A 12 -29.43 14.71 7.97
C ILE A 12 -29.12 15.79 6.93
N MET A 13 -28.38 16.81 7.33
CA MET A 13 -27.91 17.86 6.44
C MET A 13 -26.52 17.52 5.91
N ASP A 14 -26.44 17.10 4.65
CA ASP A 14 -25.16 16.87 3.96
C ASP A 14 -24.52 18.20 3.51
N PHE A 15 -23.34 18.48 4.03
CA PHE A 15 -22.54 19.63 3.66
C PHE A 15 -21.43 19.22 2.68
N THR A 16 -21.65 19.48 1.40
CA THR A 16 -20.69 19.14 0.34
C THR A 16 -19.72 20.30 0.09
N PHE A 17 -18.43 20.08 0.31
CA PHE A 17 -17.36 20.98 -0.05
C PHE A 17 -17.17 21.01 -1.57
N ASN A 18 -17.01 22.23 -2.15
CA ASN A 18 -16.54 22.35 -3.52
C ASN A 18 -15.04 21.96 -3.62
N ALA A 19 -14.49 21.88 -4.83
CA ALA A 19 -13.12 21.46 -5.06
C ALA A 19 -12.07 22.30 -4.28
N PHE A 20 -12.28 23.62 -4.16
CA PHE A 20 -11.34 24.50 -3.46
C PHE A 20 -11.37 24.30 -1.94
N TYR A 21 -12.57 24.20 -1.35
CA TYR A 21 -12.71 23.90 0.09
C TYR A 21 -12.27 22.49 0.41
N THR A 22 -12.49 21.52 -0.47
CA THR A 22 -11.98 20.16 -0.34
C THR A 22 -10.46 20.16 -0.30
N LEU A 23 -9.80 20.88 -1.22
CA LEU A 23 -8.34 20.92 -1.28
C LEU A 23 -7.73 21.56 -0.03
N ILE A 24 -8.28 22.70 0.45
CA ILE A 24 -7.74 23.33 1.66
C ILE A 24 -7.99 22.47 2.90
N ALA A 25 -9.14 21.81 3.01
CA ALA A 25 -9.43 20.90 4.11
C ALA A 25 -8.47 19.69 4.10
N ALA A 26 -8.20 19.10 2.93
CA ALA A 26 -7.23 18.03 2.77
C ALA A 26 -5.81 18.45 3.20
N VAL A 27 -5.38 19.65 2.79
CA VAL A 27 -4.06 20.20 3.19
C VAL A 27 -3.99 20.42 4.70
N ILE A 28 -5.06 20.94 5.34
CA ILE A 28 -5.11 21.12 6.80
C ILE A 28 -4.99 19.75 7.50
N VAL A 29 -5.69 18.72 7.02
CA VAL A 29 -5.61 17.35 7.53
C VAL A 29 -4.19 16.80 7.40
N LEU A 30 -3.53 17.03 6.28
CA LEU A 30 -2.13 16.60 6.07
C LEU A 30 -1.17 17.30 7.04
N LEU A 31 -1.30 18.61 7.22
CA LEU A 31 -0.46 19.37 8.15
C LEU A 31 -0.67 18.91 9.60
N LEU A 32 -1.92 18.65 9.99
CA LEU A 32 -2.25 18.06 11.29
C LEU A 32 -1.62 16.68 11.44
N GLY A 33 -1.75 15.82 10.42
CA GLY A 33 -1.14 14.48 10.41
C GLY A 33 0.37 14.53 10.54
N ARG A 34 1.02 15.41 9.80
CA ARG A 34 2.47 15.65 9.90
C ARG A 34 2.87 16.09 11.32
N PHE A 35 2.13 17.00 11.91
CA PHE A 35 2.35 17.41 13.29
C PHE A 35 2.22 16.24 14.26
N LEU A 36 1.18 15.41 14.13
CA LEU A 36 0.95 14.24 14.97
C LEU A 36 2.05 13.18 14.83
N VAL A 37 2.42 12.83 13.59
CA VAL A 37 3.49 11.85 13.32
C VAL A 37 4.83 12.32 13.89
N ASN A 38 5.13 13.62 13.82
CA ASN A 38 6.36 14.18 14.40
C ASN A 38 6.36 14.21 15.94
N LYS A 39 5.18 14.25 16.58
CA LYS A 39 5.05 14.34 18.05
C LYS A 39 4.82 12.99 18.73
N ILE A 40 4.21 12.03 18.05
CA ILE A 40 3.81 10.75 18.62
C ILE A 40 4.73 9.66 18.08
N ASP A 41 5.68 9.21 18.88
CA ASP A 41 6.67 8.19 18.50
C ASP A 41 6.05 6.88 18.01
N PHE A 42 4.88 6.51 18.54
CA PHE A 42 4.12 5.35 18.07
C PHE A 42 3.78 5.45 16.58
N LEU A 43 3.26 6.58 16.11
CA LEU A 43 2.90 6.79 14.71
C LEU A 43 4.12 6.70 13.79
N LYS A 44 5.23 7.32 14.21
CA LYS A 44 6.50 7.28 13.49
C LYS A 44 7.09 5.88 13.47
N ARG A 45 7.09 5.18 14.59
CA ARG A 45 7.66 3.84 14.74
C ARG A 45 6.98 2.80 13.85
N TYR A 46 5.67 2.93 13.65
CA TYR A 46 4.88 2.02 12.81
C TYR A 46 4.62 2.55 11.40
N ASN A 47 5.35 3.59 10.97
CA ASN A 47 5.24 4.20 9.64
C ASN A 47 3.80 4.57 9.24
N ILE A 48 2.98 5.02 10.21
CA ILE A 48 1.60 5.42 9.92
C ILE A 48 1.65 6.69 9.04
N PRO A 49 0.99 6.66 7.85
CA PRO A 49 1.02 7.78 6.93
C PRO A 49 0.43 9.05 7.54
N GLU A 50 1.03 10.21 7.24
CA GLU A 50 0.53 11.52 7.67
C GLU A 50 -0.97 11.72 7.37
N PRO A 51 -1.47 11.40 6.14
CA PRO A 51 -2.89 11.54 5.83
C PRO A 51 -3.78 10.64 6.71
N VAL A 52 -3.30 9.46 7.10
CA VAL A 52 -4.07 8.55 7.97
C VAL A 52 -4.16 9.10 9.39
N ALA A 53 -3.04 9.58 9.94
CA ALA A 53 -3.02 10.16 11.28
C ALA A 53 -3.91 11.41 11.38
N GLY A 54 -3.80 12.33 10.43
CA GLY A 54 -4.62 13.54 10.39
C GLY A 54 -6.08 13.24 10.03
N GLY A 55 -6.29 12.34 9.06
CA GLY A 55 -7.61 11.93 8.61
C GLY A 55 -8.43 11.21 9.67
N LEU A 56 -7.80 10.39 10.52
CA LEU A 56 -8.49 9.76 11.65
C LEU A 56 -9.01 10.80 12.65
N VAL A 57 -8.24 11.84 12.95
CA VAL A 57 -8.71 12.94 13.80
C VAL A 57 -9.87 13.66 13.14
N ALA A 58 -9.78 13.96 11.84
CA ALA A 58 -10.88 14.57 11.09
C ALA A 58 -12.13 13.70 11.08
N ALA A 59 -11.98 12.38 10.90
CA ALA A 59 -13.09 11.42 10.94
C ALA A 59 -13.74 11.33 12.34
N ILE A 60 -12.96 11.41 13.43
CA ILE A 60 -13.49 11.51 14.79
C ILE A 60 -14.27 12.82 14.99
N ILE A 61 -13.75 13.93 14.49
CA ILE A 61 -14.47 15.22 14.53
C ILE A 61 -15.77 15.11 13.73
N SER A 62 -15.74 14.52 12.54
CA SER A 62 -16.93 14.27 11.73
C SER A 62 -17.97 13.40 12.46
N LEU A 63 -17.51 12.35 13.16
CA LEU A 63 -18.36 11.50 14.00
C LEU A 63 -19.04 12.31 15.12
N LEU A 64 -18.29 13.17 15.82
CA LEU A 64 -18.85 14.02 16.87
C LEU A 64 -19.87 15.04 16.30
N VAL A 65 -19.54 15.65 15.18
CA VAL A 65 -20.45 16.60 14.49
C VAL A 65 -21.72 15.87 14.04
N HIS A 66 -21.59 14.67 13.49
CA HIS A 66 -22.73 13.84 13.11
C HIS A 66 -23.60 13.46 14.31
N SER A 67 -22.97 12.99 15.41
CA SER A 67 -23.71 12.54 16.61
C SER A 67 -24.40 13.67 17.37
N LEU A 68 -23.83 14.88 17.36
CA LEU A 68 -24.36 16.02 18.12
C LEU A 68 -25.35 16.88 17.32
N TRP A 69 -25.11 17.03 16.02
CA TRP A 69 -25.87 17.98 15.17
C TRP A 69 -26.49 17.36 13.92
N GLY A 70 -26.24 16.06 13.61
CA GLY A 70 -26.79 15.39 12.45
C GLY A 70 -26.17 15.85 11.11
N TYR A 71 -25.02 16.53 11.11
CA TYR A 71 -24.34 16.95 9.87
C TYR A 71 -23.37 15.89 9.39
N SER A 72 -23.32 15.67 8.07
CA SER A 72 -22.26 14.90 7.42
C SER A 72 -21.48 15.77 6.44
N ILE A 73 -20.16 15.54 6.37
CA ILE A 73 -19.25 16.28 5.50
C ILE A 73 -18.89 15.35 4.33
N THR A 74 -19.05 15.85 3.10
CA THR A 74 -18.64 15.17 1.89
C THR A 74 -17.68 16.03 1.08
N THR A 75 -16.69 15.41 0.47
CA THR A 75 -15.65 16.06 -0.35
C THR A 75 -16.04 16.06 -1.83
N SER A 76 -15.32 16.85 -2.67
CA SER A 76 -15.47 16.82 -4.12
C SER A 76 -14.96 15.46 -4.66
N SER A 77 -15.86 14.63 -5.18
CA SER A 77 -15.52 13.32 -5.76
C SER A 77 -14.62 13.44 -6.99
N GLU A 78 -14.81 14.45 -7.83
CA GLU A 78 -13.98 14.65 -9.03
C GLU A 78 -12.51 14.91 -8.69
N LEU A 79 -12.27 15.74 -7.67
CA LEU A 79 -10.90 16.05 -7.23
C LEU A 79 -10.26 14.82 -6.58
N GLN A 80 -11.01 14.11 -5.73
CA GLN A 80 -10.57 12.89 -5.08
C GLN A 80 -10.18 11.82 -6.11
N THR A 81 -11.04 11.57 -7.11
CA THR A 81 -10.79 10.61 -8.19
C THR A 81 -9.57 11.01 -9.03
N SER A 82 -9.41 12.31 -9.34
CA SER A 82 -8.25 12.77 -10.10
C SER A 82 -6.93 12.46 -9.40
N PHE A 83 -6.80 12.74 -8.10
CA PHE A 83 -5.59 12.41 -7.34
C PHE A 83 -5.38 10.91 -7.16
N MET A 84 -6.44 10.13 -7.02
CA MET A 84 -6.37 8.68 -7.01
C MET A 84 -5.79 8.14 -8.32
N LEU A 85 -6.30 8.58 -9.46
CA LEU A 85 -5.83 8.15 -10.78
C LEU A 85 -4.37 8.54 -11.03
N ILE A 86 -3.94 9.75 -10.63
CA ILE A 86 -2.54 10.18 -10.72
C ILE A 86 -1.65 9.27 -9.87
N PHE A 87 -2.08 8.92 -8.67
CA PHE A 87 -1.33 7.98 -7.82
C PHE A 87 -1.15 6.61 -8.49
N PHE A 88 -2.22 5.99 -9.00
CA PHE A 88 -2.11 4.69 -9.68
C PHE A 88 -1.32 4.78 -10.99
N ALA A 89 -1.44 5.88 -11.74
CA ALA A 89 -0.61 6.14 -12.90
C ALA A 89 0.88 6.25 -12.53
N SER A 90 1.21 6.86 -11.38
CA SER A 90 2.58 6.95 -10.89
C SER A 90 3.20 5.58 -10.57
N ILE A 91 2.41 4.67 -9.97
CA ILE A 91 2.83 3.27 -9.75
C ILE A 91 3.15 2.62 -11.10
N GLY A 92 2.27 2.76 -12.09
CA GLY A 92 2.49 2.21 -13.43
C GLY A 92 3.73 2.79 -14.11
N LEU A 93 3.92 4.10 -14.04
CA LEU A 93 5.10 4.78 -14.61
C LEU A 93 6.42 4.44 -13.88
N SER A 94 6.37 3.96 -12.67
CA SER A 94 7.57 3.47 -11.95
C SER A 94 7.97 2.05 -12.37
N ALA A 95 7.13 1.35 -13.12
CA ALA A 95 7.30 -0.04 -13.58
C ALA A 95 8.24 -0.17 -14.77
N ASN A 96 9.53 -0.29 -14.54
CA ASN A 96 10.53 -0.49 -15.59
C ASN A 96 10.93 -1.96 -15.74
N PHE A 97 10.58 -2.57 -16.90
CA PHE A 97 10.89 -3.99 -17.18
C PHE A 97 12.41 -4.26 -17.31
N SER A 98 13.22 -3.27 -17.63
CA SER A 98 14.67 -3.45 -17.67
C SER A 98 15.25 -3.75 -16.28
N LYS A 99 14.73 -3.11 -15.24
CA LYS A 99 15.11 -3.36 -13.84
C LYS A 99 14.70 -4.75 -13.34
N LEU A 100 13.69 -5.39 -13.97
CA LEU A 100 13.28 -6.75 -13.62
C LEU A 100 14.37 -7.79 -13.91
N ARG A 101 15.14 -7.61 -14.96
CA ARG A 101 16.21 -8.53 -15.31
C ARG A 101 17.28 -8.62 -14.22
N GLU A 102 17.45 -7.55 -13.44
CA GLU A 102 18.39 -7.48 -12.32
C GLU A 102 17.97 -8.40 -11.16
N GLY A 103 16.66 -8.55 -10.92
CA GLY A 103 16.13 -9.43 -9.87
C GLY A 103 16.22 -10.93 -10.17
N GLY A 104 16.41 -11.31 -11.44
CA GLY A 104 16.62 -12.69 -11.88
C GLY A 104 15.54 -13.68 -11.45
N VAL A 105 15.91 -14.96 -11.36
CA VAL A 105 14.99 -16.06 -10.99
C VAL A 105 14.42 -15.88 -9.58
N GLY A 106 15.18 -15.27 -8.66
CA GLY A 106 14.72 -14.99 -7.29
C GLY A 106 13.49 -14.08 -7.25
N LEU A 107 13.45 -13.06 -8.10
CA LEU A 107 12.32 -12.17 -8.23
C LEU A 107 11.05 -12.91 -8.70
N VAL A 108 11.19 -13.77 -9.71
CA VAL A 108 10.06 -14.55 -10.27
C VAL A 108 9.51 -15.51 -9.21
N ILE A 109 10.36 -16.21 -8.47
CA ILE A 109 9.93 -17.14 -7.41
C ILE A 109 9.22 -16.36 -6.29
N PHE A 110 9.77 -15.20 -5.90
CA PHE A 110 9.17 -14.38 -4.85
C PHE A 110 7.83 -13.80 -5.31
N LEU A 111 7.73 -13.35 -6.55
CA LEU A 111 6.48 -12.85 -7.14
C LEU A 111 5.40 -13.95 -7.18
N PHE A 112 5.79 -15.18 -7.54
CA PHE A 112 4.88 -16.32 -7.48
C PHE A 112 4.40 -16.59 -6.05
N ALA A 113 5.31 -16.57 -5.06
CA ALA A 113 4.96 -16.75 -3.66
C ALA A 113 3.96 -15.70 -3.18
N ILE A 114 4.13 -14.43 -3.58
CA ILE A 114 3.23 -13.34 -3.24
C ILE A 114 1.87 -13.53 -3.91
N SER A 115 1.84 -13.86 -5.21
CA SER A 115 0.60 -14.08 -5.95
C SER A 115 -0.24 -15.20 -5.31
N ALA A 116 0.40 -16.29 -4.93
CA ALA A 116 -0.25 -17.39 -4.22
C ALA A 116 -0.75 -16.95 -2.83
N PHE A 117 0.00 -16.08 -2.14
CA PHE A 117 -0.42 -15.52 -0.86
C PHE A 117 -1.66 -14.61 -1.00
N ILE A 118 -1.73 -13.75 -2.02
CA ILE A 118 -2.90 -12.91 -2.31
C ILE A 118 -4.17 -13.76 -2.46
N ILE A 119 -4.09 -14.87 -3.21
CA ILE A 119 -5.22 -15.79 -3.37
C ILE A 119 -5.60 -16.43 -2.03
N LEU A 120 -4.62 -16.91 -1.26
CA LEU A 120 -4.87 -17.49 0.06
C LEU A 120 -5.47 -16.48 1.03
N GLN A 121 -4.96 -15.25 1.04
CA GLN A 121 -5.45 -14.15 1.88
C GLN A 121 -6.93 -13.85 1.61
N ASN A 122 -7.33 -13.80 0.36
CA ASN A 122 -8.73 -13.60 -0.02
C ASN A 122 -9.59 -14.83 0.34
N ALA A 123 -9.09 -16.03 0.09
CA ALA A 123 -9.81 -17.25 0.46
C ALA A 123 -10.08 -17.33 1.97
N VAL A 124 -9.08 -17.00 2.81
CA VAL A 124 -9.22 -16.94 4.27
C VAL A 124 -10.24 -15.87 4.68
N GLY A 125 -10.13 -14.65 4.13
CA GLY A 125 -11.03 -13.55 4.46
C GLY A 125 -12.47 -13.86 4.10
N ILE A 126 -12.73 -14.29 2.87
CA ILE A 126 -14.06 -14.63 2.36
C ILE A 126 -14.68 -15.80 3.14
N SER A 127 -13.89 -16.87 3.39
CA SER A 127 -14.38 -18.02 4.14
C SER A 127 -14.78 -17.65 5.55
N LEU A 128 -13.99 -16.83 6.25
CA LEU A 128 -14.29 -16.38 7.59
C LEU A 128 -15.49 -15.42 7.63
N ALA A 129 -15.60 -14.50 6.69
CA ALA A 129 -16.77 -13.62 6.59
C ALA A 129 -18.07 -14.45 6.43
N THR A 130 -18.04 -15.44 5.53
CA THR A 130 -19.17 -16.36 5.32
C THR A 130 -19.49 -17.17 6.58
N LEU A 131 -18.49 -17.69 7.29
CA LEU A 131 -18.68 -18.43 8.55
C LEU A 131 -19.23 -17.57 9.68
N LEU A 132 -18.88 -16.29 9.71
CA LEU A 132 -19.37 -15.32 10.68
C LEU A 132 -20.76 -14.76 10.33
N GLY A 133 -21.33 -15.17 9.18
CA GLY A 133 -22.65 -14.73 8.73
C GLY A 133 -22.69 -13.27 8.25
N ILE A 134 -21.55 -12.71 7.84
CA ILE A 134 -21.45 -11.38 7.24
C ILE A 134 -21.18 -11.50 5.73
N ASP A 135 -21.34 -10.40 5.01
CA ASP A 135 -21.13 -10.38 3.56
C ASP A 135 -19.70 -10.86 3.20
N PRO A 136 -19.54 -11.84 2.31
CA PRO A 136 -18.23 -12.35 1.87
C PRO A 136 -17.30 -11.27 1.33
N LEU A 137 -17.83 -10.20 0.72
CA LEU A 137 -17.05 -9.08 0.21
C LEU A 137 -16.36 -8.29 1.34
N ILE A 138 -16.90 -8.29 2.55
CA ILE A 138 -16.21 -7.74 3.74
C ILE A 138 -14.93 -8.52 4.01
N GLY A 139 -14.94 -9.84 3.83
CA GLY A 139 -13.75 -10.69 3.91
C GLY A 139 -12.71 -10.40 2.84
N LEU A 140 -13.13 -10.02 1.63
CA LEU A 140 -12.26 -9.58 0.54
C LEU A 140 -11.63 -8.21 0.87
N ILE A 141 -12.43 -7.28 1.41
CA ILE A 141 -11.93 -5.96 1.88
C ILE A 141 -10.89 -6.15 2.99
N ALA A 142 -11.19 -6.96 4.02
CA ALA A 142 -10.25 -7.30 5.10
C ALA A 142 -9.18 -8.35 4.69
N GLY A 143 -9.13 -8.70 3.42
CA GLY A 143 -8.14 -9.55 2.77
C GLY A 143 -7.09 -8.73 2.00
N SER A 144 -6.83 -9.13 0.77
CA SER A 144 -5.77 -8.53 -0.03
C SER A 144 -6.04 -7.09 -0.47
N VAL A 145 -7.32 -6.66 -0.53
CA VAL A 145 -7.67 -5.27 -0.87
C VAL A 145 -6.94 -4.29 0.04
N THR A 146 -6.89 -4.57 1.34
CA THR A 146 -6.36 -3.64 2.34
C THR A 146 -5.02 -4.07 2.92
N LEU A 147 -4.81 -5.37 3.14
CA LEU A 147 -3.59 -5.85 3.79
C LEU A 147 -2.40 -5.87 2.84
N THR A 148 -2.56 -6.42 1.63
CA THR A 148 -1.51 -6.39 0.60
C THR A 148 -1.56 -5.09 -0.20
N GLY A 149 -2.75 -4.58 -0.53
CA GLY A 149 -2.92 -3.37 -1.33
C GLY A 149 -2.75 -2.06 -0.54
N GLY A 150 -2.82 -2.10 0.79
CA GLY A 150 -2.63 -0.93 1.64
C GLY A 150 -3.74 0.12 1.51
N HIS A 151 -3.47 1.33 2.04
CA HIS A 151 -4.47 2.41 2.12
C HIS A 151 -4.91 2.93 0.74
N GLY A 152 -4.02 2.98 -0.25
CA GLY A 152 -4.35 3.45 -1.60
C GLY A 152 -5.39 2.57 -2.26
N THR A 153 -5.15 1.27 -2.27
CA THR A 153 -6.05 0.25 -2.82
C THR A 153 -7.33 0.14 -1.99
N ALA A 154 -7.23 0.22 -0.66
CA ALA A 154 -8.37 0.26 0.25
C ALA A 154 -9.33 1.42 -0.06
N GLY A 155 -8.78 2.59 -0.37
CA GLY A 155 -9.57 3.76 -0.75
C GLY A 155 -10.27 3.56 -2.09
N ALA A 156 -9.53 3.14 -3.12
CA ALA A 156 -10.06 2.97 -4.46
C ALA A 156 -11.15 1.90 -4.54
N TRP A 157 -10.91 0.73 -3.97
CA TRP A 157 -11.91 -0.35 -3.94
C TRP A 157 -13.02 -0.08 -2.94
N GLY A 158 -12.74 0.60 -1.81
CA GLY A 158 -13.75 0.95 -0.81
C GLY A 158 -14.91 1.74 -1.41
N GLU A 159 -14.62 2.73 -2.27
CA GLU A 159 -15.64 3.50 -2.98
C GLU A 159 -16.45 2.62 -3.95
N ILE A 160 -15.78 1.72 -4.69
CA ILE A 160 -16.45 0.77 -5.60
C ILE A 160 -17.37 -0.17 -4.82
N PHE A 161 -16.91 -0.73 -3.70
CA PHE A 161 -17.73 -1.61 -2.86
C PHE A 161 -18.95 -0.90 -2.27
N GLU A 162 -18.82 0.38 -1.91
CA GLU A 162 -19.96 1.16 -1.41
C GLU A 162 -20.98 1.47 -2.51
N VAL A 163 -20.51 1.92 -3.69
CA VAL A 163 -21.36 2.43 -4.76
C VAL A 163 -21.94 1.31 -5.63
N GLU A 164 -21.11 0.34 -6.02
CA GLU A 164 -21.50 -0.70 -6.98
C GLU A 164 -22.03 -1.97 -6.31
N HIS A 165 -21.50 -2.31 -5.13
CA HIS A 165 -21.87 -3.53 -4.40
C HIS A 165 -22.72 -3.28 -3.14
N GLY A 166 -22.97 -2.01 -2.79
CA GLY A 166 -23.86 -1.65 -1.68
C GLY A 166 -23.31 -1.98 -0.26
N ILE A 167 -22.00 -2.23 -0.14
CA ILE A 167 -21.37 -2.55 1.15
C ILE A 167 -21.18 -1.26 1.96
N GLN A 168 -22.11 -0.96 2.84
CA GLN A 168 -22.05 0.24 3.66
C GLN A 168 -20.81 0.27 4.55
N GLY A 169 -20.08 1.39 4.55
CA GLY A 169 -18.87 1.57 5.35
C GLY A 169 -17.63 0.83 4.83
N ALA A 170 -17.64 0.34 3.58
CA ALA A 170 -16.52 -0.38 2.98
C ALA A 170 -15.23 0.44 2.98
N LEU A 171 -15.32 1.74 2.69
CA LEU A 171 -14.17 2.66 2.75
C LEU A 171 -13.59 2.73 4.17
N ALA A 172 -14.45 2.91 5.17
CA ALA A 172 -14.05 3.01 6.57
C ALA A 172 -13.42 1.71 7.09
N LEU A 173 -14.06 0.57 6.77
CA LEU A 173 -13.57 -0.78 7.06
C LEU A 173 -12.22 -1.03 6.39
N GLY A 174 -12.08 -0.62 5.13
CA GLY A 174 -10.84 -0.72 4.39
C GLY A 174 -9.70 0.08 5.03
N MET A 175 -9.94 1.32 5.42
CA MET A 175 -8.93 2.17 6.07
C MET A 175 -8.52 1.64 7.45
N ALA A 176 -9.47 1.14 8.24
CA ALA A 176 -9.19 0.52 9.54
C ALA A 176 -8.35 -0.76 9.37
N SER A 177 -8.72 -1.63 8.43
CA SER A 177 -7.99 -2.87 8.12
C SER A 177 -6.58 -2.61 7.61
N ALA A 178 -6.39 -1.64 6.71
CA ALA A 178 -5.08 -1.26 6.20
C ALA A 178 -4.17 -0.70 7.32
N THR A 179 -4.74 0.12 8.22
CA THR A 179 -4.00 0.64 9.39
C THR A 179 -3.59 -0.47 10.35
N PHE A 180 -4.50 -1.40 10.67
CA PHE A 180 -4.20 -2.59 11.45
C PHE A 180 -3.08 -3.40 10.80
N GLY A 181 -3.20 -3.68 9.52
CA GLY A 181 -2.22 -4.44 8.76
C GLY A 181 -0.84 -3.80 8.78
N LEU A 182 -0.76 -2.48 8.59
CA LEU A 182 0.50 -1.73 8.63
C LEU A 182 1.23 -1.87 9.98
N ILE A 183 0.48 -1.77 11.08
CA ILE A 183 1.02 -1.91 12.44
C ILE A 183 1.50 -3.35 12.68
N ILE A 184 0.64 -4.32 12.42
CA ILE A 184 0.92 -5.74 12.67
C ILE A 184 2.01 -6.26 11.74
N GLY A 185 1.99 -5.89 10.46
CA GLY A 185 3.03 -6.23 9.49
C GLY A 185 4.41 -5.77 9.93
N GLY A 186 4.50 -4.57 10.54
CA GLY A 186 5.73 -4.04 11.12
C GLY A 186 6.18 -4.76 12.40
N ILE A 187 5.25 -5.38 13.13
CA ILE A 187 5.57 -6.11 14.37
C ILE A 187 6.04 -7.53 14.11
N ILE A 188 5.38 -8.26 13.19
CA ILE A 188 5.60 -9.71 13.04
C ILE A 188 6.85 -10.08 12.24
N GLY A 189 7.29 -9.23 11.30
CA GLY A 189 8.38 -9.56 10.38
C GLY A 189 9.72 -9.80 11.07
N GLY A 190 10.12 -8.89 11.97
CA GLY A 190 11.36 -8.99 12.72
C GLY A 190 11.46 -10.26 13.60
N PRO A 191 10.51 -10.50 14.51
CA PRO A 191 10.47 -11.73 15.33
C PRO A 191 10.45 -13.01 14.51
N LEU A 192 9.73 -13.06 13.39
CA LEU A 192 9.69 -14.23 12.52
C LEU A 192 11.07 -14.52 11.91
N ALA A 193 11.74 -13.53 11.34
CA ALA A 193 13.07 -13.72 10.77
C ALA A 193 14.08 -14.15 11.83
N LYS A 194 14.05 -13.53 13.01
CA LYS A 194 14.91 -13.93 14.16
C LYS A 194 14.65 -15.39 14.57
N LEU A 195 13.38 -15.80 14.62
CA LEU A 195 13.02 -17.20 14.89
C LEU A 195 13.62 -18.15 13.84
N LEU A 196 13.51 -17.82 12.55
CA LEU A 196 14.05 -18.62 11.45
C LEU A 196 15.57 -18.71 11.50
N ILE A 197 16.26 -17.58 11.71
CA ILE A 197 17.72 -17.53 11.82
C ILE A 197 18.21 -18.43 12.95
N ASN A 198 17.61 -18.31 14.14
CA ASN A 198 18.01 -19.07 15.32
C ASN A 198 17.68 -20.57 15.21
N ARG A 199 16.46 -20.89 14.70
CA ARG A 199 16.02 -22.30 14.61
C ARG A 199 16.82 -23.12 13.59
N TYR A 200 17.24 -22.48 12.50
CA TYR A 200 17.99 -23.16 11.44
C TYR A 200 19.49 -22.90 11.49
N ASN A 201 20.00 -22.18 12.53
CA ASN A 201 21.40 -21.80 12.69
C ASN A 201 22.00 -21.24 11.40
N LEU A 202 21.30 -20.27 10.79
CA LEU A 202 21.68 -19.74 9.48
C LEU A 202 22.99 -18.95 9.58
N ALA A 203 23.91 -19.21 8.65
CA ALA A 203 25.12 -18.40 8.50
C ALA A 203 24.74 -16.98 8.15
N THR A 204 25.24 -16.00 8.90
CA THR A 204 24.95 -14.57 8.73
C THR A 204 26.22 -13.86 8.27
N ALA A 205 26.08 -12.74 7.57
CA ALA A 205 27.22 -11.96 7.08
C ALA A 205 28.16 -11.50 8.21
N ARG A 206 27.68 -11.37 9.47
CA ARG A 206 28.53 -11.11 10.62
C ARG A 206 29.32 -12.34 11.09
N THR A 207 28.76 -13.53 10.93
CA THR A 207 29.46 -14.78 11.27
C THR A 207 30.65 -14.99 10.33
N ASP A 208 30.47 -14.70 9.04
CA ASP A 208 31.53 -14.83 8.03
C ASP A 208 32.66 -13.81 8.30
N GLN A 209 32.35 -12.57 8.62
CA GLN A 209 33.35 -11.56 9.02
C GLN A 209 34.10 -11.89 10.30
N GLN A 210 33.48 -12.62 11.25
CA GLN A 210 34.16 -13.06 12.48
C GLN A 210 35.08 -14.25 12.22
N ILE A 211 34.77 -15.10 11.25
CA ILE A 211 35.63 -16.21 10.82
C ILE A 211 36.85 -15.66 10.07
N GLU A 212 36.66 -14.73 9.13
CA GLU A 212 37.78 -14.07 8.41
C GLU A 212 38.72 -13.29 9.34
N LYS A 213 38.18 -12.63 10.40
CA LYS A 213 39.01 -11.91 11.39
C LYS A 213 39.80 -12.81 12.32
N ARG A 214 39.51 -14.12 12.38
CA ARG A 214 40.31 -15.08 13.14
C ARG A 214 41.60 -15.54 12.42
N ASP A 215 41.65 -15.33 11.11
CA ASP A 215 42.79 -15.77 10.29
C ASP A 215 43.77 -14.64 9.88
N ASN A 216 43.47 -13.38 10.15
CA ASN A 216 44.39 -12.29 9.74
C ASN A 216 44.58 -11.22 10.86
N THR A 217 45.85 -10.95 11.13
CA THR A 217 46.52 -9.92 11.92
C THR A 217 45.82 -8.53 12.03
N PRO A 218 46.14 -7.73 13.05
CA PRO A 218 45.36 -6.52 13.43
C PRO A 218 45.49 -5.45 12.37
N MET A 219 44.38 -5.04 11.81
CA MET A 219 44.28 -3.86 10.98
C MET A 219 43.38 -2.82 11.68
N ASP A 220 43.92 -1.68 11.77
CA ASP A 220 43.53 -0.44 12.39
C ASP A 220 42.02 -0.15 12.43
N SER A 221 41.55 0.19 13.64
CA SER A 221 40.16 0.60 13.91
C SER A 221 39.96 2.07 13.52
N THR A 222 39.67 2.32 12.26
CA THR A 222 39.16 3.64 11.86
C THR A 222 38.02 3.48 10.87
N THR A 223 36.86 3.98 11.32
CA THR A 223 35.70 4.37 10.54
C THR A 223 34.97 3.25 9.76
N SER A 224 33.95 2.69 10.41
CA SER A 224 32.79 2.24 9.65
C SER A 224 32.13 3.48 9.04
N GLU A 225 32.56 3.84 7.84
CA GLU A 225 31.89 4.87 7.05
C GLU A 225 30.45 4.38 6.79
N TYR A 226 29.52 5.01 7.50
CA TYR A 226 28.10 4.94 7.18
C TYR A 226 27.94 5.59 5.81
N VAL A 227 27.89 4.79 4.76
CA VAL A 227 27.64 5.30 3.42
C VAL A 227 26.15 5.68 3.41
N PRO A 228 25.81 6.98 3.47
CA PRO A 228 24.42 7.38 3.35
C PRO A 228 23.91 6.94 2.00
N PHE A 229 22.73 6.34 1.98
CA PHE A 229 22.09 5.80 0.78
C PHE A 229 21.78 6.87 -0.28
N GLU A 230 21.84 8.15 0.10
CA GLU A 230 21.76 9.32 -0.79
C GLU A 230 22.79 10.38 -0.36
N TYR A 231 23.63 10.81 -1.29
CA TYR A 231 24.44 12.01 -1.11
C TYR A 231 23.57 13.23 -1.45
N PRO A 232 23.26 14.15 -0.50
CA PRO A 232 22.40 15.31 -0.74
C PRO A 232 22.89 16.21 -1.89
N HIS A 233 24.20 16.21 -2.17
CA HIS A 233 24.82 17.00 -3.23
C HIS A 233 24.72 16.40 -4.64
N GLN A 234 24.26 15.15 -4.81
CA GLN A 234 24.10 14.49 -6.10
C GLN A 234 22.63 14.33 -6.52
N VAL A 235 21.69 14.82 -5.72
CA VAL A 235 20.27 14.70 -6.02
C VAL A 235 19.89 15.69 -7.12
N ARG A 236 19.55 15.17 -8.30
CA ARG A 236 19.05 15.99 -9.41
C ARG A 236 17.75 16.68 -9.02
N LEU A 237 17.73 18.02 -9.01
CA LEU A 237 16.57 18.83 -8.69
C LEU A 237 15.46 18.65 -9.73
N ILE A 238 14.19 18.72 -9.29
CA ILE A 238 13.05 18.77 -10.19
C ILE A 238 13.00 20.17 -10.81
N THR A 239 13.13 20.25 -12.12
CA THR A 239 12.97 21.50 -12.88
C THR A 239 11.53 21.66 -13.35
N ALA A 240 11.15 22.88 -13.80
CA ALA A 240 9.84 23.11 -14.37
C ALA A 240 9.58 22.20 -15.59
N ASP A 241 10.59 21.96 -16.44
CA ASP A 241 10.48 21.08 -17.60
C ASP A 241 10.21 19.63 -17.20
N ASN A 242 10.92 19.12 -16.16
CA ASN A 242 10.68 17.79 -15.64
C ASN A 242 9.26 17.66 -15.04
N ALA A 243 8.79 18.71 -14.34
CA ALA A 243 7.44 18.74 -13.78
C ALA A 243 6.38 18.73 -14.89
N ILE A 244 6.51 19.57 -15.91
CA ILE A 244 5.59 19.65 -17.05
C ILE A 244 5.57 18.32 -17.81
N THR A 245 6.74 17.73 -18.08
CA THR A 245 6.85 16.41 -18.74
C THR A 245 6.12 15.34 -17.92
N THR A 246 6.35 15.31 -16.61
CA THR A 246 5.70 14.33 -15.72
C THR A 246 4.19 14.52 -15.67
N LEU A 247 3.70 15.77 -15.59
CA LEU A 247 2.26 16.06 -15.68
C LEU A 247 1.68 15.62 -17.03
N GLY A 248 2.42 15.80 -18.11
CA GLY A 248 2.03 15.30 -19.44
C GLY A 248 1.93 13.77 -19.50
N LEU A 249 2.86 13.05 -18.85
CA LEU A 249 2.78 11.59 -18.73
C LEU A 249 1.55 11.15 -17.93
N PHE A 250 1.26 11.80 -16.80
CA PHE A 250 0.04 11.52 -16.03
C PHE A 250 -1.21 11.80 -16.86
N ALA A 251 -1.31 12.94 -17.52
CA ALA A 251 -2.43 13.25 -18.39
C ALA A 251 -2.64 12.20 -19.48
N GLY A 252 -1.55 11.70 -20.09
CA GLY A 252 -1.61 10.59 -21.05
C GLY A 252 -2.14 9.30 -20.43
N CYS A 253 -1.71 8.95 -19.21
CA CYS A 253 -2.21 7.77 -18.49
C CYS A 253 -3.70 7.91 -18.14
N LEU A 254 -4.14 9.09 -17.71
CA LEU A 254 -5.54 9.35 -17.36
C LEU A 254 -6.44 9.29 -18.59
N ALA A 255 -6.01 9.90 -19.70
CA ALA A 255 -6.74 9.84 -20.97
C ALA A 255 -6.84 8.40 -21.49
N PHE A 256 -5.77 7.62 -21.39
CA PHE A 256 -5.79 6.19 -21.71
C PHE A 256 -6.76 5.42 -20.82
N ALA A 257 -6.75 5.69 -19.50
CA ALA A 257 -7.63 5.04 -18.56
C ALA A 257 -9.11 5.30 -18.86
N GLU A 258 -9.48 6.55 -19.13
CA GLU A 258 -10.82 6.95 -19.50
C GLU A 258 -11.28 6.26 -20.80
N PHE A 259 -10.42 6.29 -21.82
CA PHE A 259 -10.69 5.61 -23.09
C PHE A 259 -10.91 4.11 -22.89
N MET A 260 -10.02 3.43 -22.13
CA MET A 260 -10.10 1.99 -21.91
C MET A 260 -11.30 1.60 -21.05
N THR A 261 -11.66 2.40 -20.05
CA THR A 261 -12.88 2.19 -19.25
C THR A 261 -14.12 2.22 -20.14
N GLY A 262 -14.23 3.21 -21.02
CA GLY A 262 -15.33 3.29 -21.99
C GLY A 262 -15.33 2.12 -23.00
N PHE A 263 -14.16 1.75 -23.51
CA PHE A 263 -14.00 0.69 -24.51
C PHE A 263 -14.28 -0.71 -23.94
N SER A 264 -13.87 -0.98 -22.70
CA SER A 264 -14.00 -2.28 -22.05
C SER A 264 -15.38 -2.53 -21.41
N LYS A 265 -16.22 -1.51 -21.32
CA LYS A 265 -17.52 -1.57 -20.66
C LYS A 265 -18.41 -2.66 -21.26
N GLY A 266 -18.93 -3.55 -20.40
CA GLY A 266 -19.76 -4.69 -20.80
C GLY A 266 -18.98 -5.85 -21.44
N THR A 267 -17.65 -5.81 -21.44
CA THR A 267 -16.81 -6.92 -21.92
C THR A 267 -16.27 -7.76 -20.77
N ALA A 268 -15.68 -8.93 -21.08
CA ALA A 268 -14.98 -9.76 -20.08
C ALA A 268 -13.74 -9.06 -19.46
N PHE A 269 -13.26 -7.99 -20.07
CA PHE A 269 -12.09 -7.20 -19.63
C PHE A 269 -12.47 -5.87 -18.98
N GLU A 270 -13.71 -5.73 -18.52
CA GLU A 270 -14.12 -4.55 -17.76
C GLU A 270 -13.35 -4.46 -16.45
N LEU A 271 -12.57 -3.36 -16.29
CA LEU A 271 -11.75 -3.07 -15.12
C LEU A 271 -12.03 -1.65 -14.65
N PRO A 272 -11.91 -1.38 -13.35
CA PRO A 272 -12.00 -0.03 -12.81
C PRO A 272 -10.99 0.93 -13.46
N THR A 273 -11.37 2.21 -13.59
CA THR A 273 -10.54 3.23 -14.24
C THR A 273 -9.14 3.36 -13.67
N PHE A 274 -8.99 3.20 -12.34
CA PHE A 274 -7.66 3.29 -11.71
C PHE A 274 -6.73 2.12 -12.11
N VAL A 275 -7.28 0.94 -12.40
CA VAL A 275 -6.49 -0.20 -12.91
C VAL A 275 -6.00 0.09 -14.33
N TRP A 276 -6.84 0.74 -15.15
CA TRP A 276 -6.42 1.21 -16.47
C TRP A 276 -5.40 2.33 -16.42
N ALA A 277 -5.46 3.23 -15.40
CA ALA A 277 -4.45 4.26 -15.19
C ALA A 277 -3.08 3.65 -14.84
N LEU A 278 -3.06 2.64 -13.97
CA LEU A 278 -1.87 1.86 -13.65
C LEU A 278 -1.32 1.14 -14.90
N ALA A 279 -2.16 0.41 -15.62
CA ALA A 279 -1.77 -0.31 -16.85
C ALA A 279 -1.25 0.65 -17.93
N GLY A 280 -1.88 1.80 -18.10
CA GLY A 280 -1.44 2.86 -19.00
C GLY A 280 -0.05 3.38 -18.65
N GLY A 281 0.22 3.58 -17.36
CA GLY A 281 1.55 3.95 -16.87
C GLY A 281 2.62 2.92 -17.20
N VAL A 282 2.33 1.63 -16.97
CA VAL A 282 3.23 0.52 -17.33
C VAL A 282 3.54 0.51 -18.82
N ILE A 283 2.50 0.61 -19.65
CA ILE A 283 2.65 0.60 -21.12
C ILE A 283 3.47 1.81 -21.56
N LEU A 284 3.07 3.01 -21.11
CA LEU A 284 3.71 4.27 -21.52
C LEU A 284 5.19 4.30 -21.14
N ARG A 285 5.54 3.89 -19.91
CA ARG A 285 6.91 3.78 -19.43
C ARG A 285 7.76 2.90 -20.31
N ASN A 286 7.33 1.69 -20.56
CA ASN A 286 8.13 0.71 -21.27
C ASN A 286 8.19 0.96 -22.79
N VAL A 287 7.17 1.61 -23.36
CA VAL A 287 7.20 2.09 -24.77
C VAL A 287 8.19 3.25 -24.90
N LEU A 288 8.13 4.26 -24.05
CA LEU A 288 9.00 5.44 -24.13
C LEU A 288 10.47 5.06 -23.92
N GLU A 289 10.80 4.28 -22.92
CA GLU A 289 12.18 3.89 -22.65
C GLU A 289 12.67 2.76 -23.57
N GLY A 290 11.82 1.76 -23.84
CA GLY A 290 12.20 0.59 -24.63
C GLY A 290 12.32 0.89 -26.12
N ILE A 291 11.33 1.58 -26.69
CA ILE A 291 11.24 1.86 -28.13
C ILE A 291 11.86 3.22 -28.47
N PHE A 292 11.39 4.28 -27.81
CA PHE A 292 11.79 5.65 -28.12
C PHE A 292 13.09 6.10 -27.44
N LYS A 293 13.63 5.31 -26.50
CA LYS A 293 14.85 5.61 -25.71
C LYS A 293 14.78 6.93 -24.94
N VAL A 294 13.59 7.37 -24.58
CA VAL A 294 13.36 8.56 -23.77
C VAL A 294 13.66 8.22 -22.32
N GLN A 295 14.54 9.00 -21.68
CA GLN A 295 14.79 8.87 -20.24
C GLN A 295 13.69 9.57 -19.44
N ILE A 296 12.98 8.83 -18.62
CA ILE A 296 11.95 9.36 -17.73
C ILE A 296 12.57 9.68 -16.37
N PHE A 297 12.17 10.79 -15.77
CA PHE A 297 12.72 11.24 -14.50
C PHE A 297 11.91 10.69 -13.32
N ASP A 298 12.31 9.52 -12.81
CA ASP A 298 11.63 8.74 -11.75
C ASP A 298 11.27 9.60 -10.54
N ARG A 299 12.19 10.46 -10.08
CA ARG A 299 11.98 11.28 -8.88
C ARG A 299 10.77 12.21 -8.99
N ALA A 300 10.51 12.80 -10.16
CA ALA A 300 9.33 13.64 -10.33
C ALA A 300 8.04 12.82 -10.28
N ILE A 301 8.04 11.61 -10.86
CA ILE A 301 6.91 10.68 -10.77
C ILE A 301 6.62 10.32 -9.31
N ASP A 302 7.67 9.97 -8.54
CA ASP A 302 7.53 9.60 -7.13
C ASP A 302 7.01 10.77 -6.28
N VAL A 303 7.51 11.98 -6.48
CA VAL A 303 7.08 13.17 -5.72
C VAL A 303 5.62 13.51 -6.01
N PHE A 304 5.21 13.57 -7.26
CA PHE A 304 3.83 13.88 -7.64
C PHE A 304 2.87 12.73 -7.27
N GLY A 305 3.30 11.47 -7.44
CA GLY A 305 2.51 10.30 -7.06
C GLY A 305 2.24 10.24 -5.57
N ASN A 306 3.27 10.42 -4.74
CA ASN A 306 3.12 10.43 -3.28
C ASN A 306 2.31 11.63 -2.77
N ALA A 307 2.47 12.81 -3.37
CA ALA A 307 1.65 13.98 -3.06
C ALA A 307 0.18 13.72 -3.40
N SER A 308 -0.09 13.11 -4.56
CA SER A 308 -1.44 12.74 -5.00
C SER A 308 -2.07 11.70 -4.08
N LEU A 309 -1.33 10.67 -3.67
CA LEU A 309 -1.80 9.68 -2.68
C LEU A 309 -2.17 10.37 -1.37
N SER A 310 -1.30 11.26 -0.88
CA SER A 310 -1.53 11.93 0.41
C SER A 310 -2.80 12.81 0.37
N LEU A 311 -3.00 13.58 -0.69
CA LEU A 311 -4.19 14.39 -0.88
C LEU A 311 -5.44 13.52 -1.04
N TYR A 312 -5.37 12.48 -1.86
CA TYR A 312 -6.46 11.53 -2.04
C TYR A 312 -6.91 10.91 -0.73
N LEU A 313 -5.96 10.36 0.06
CA LEU A 313 -6.28 9.74 1.35
C LEU A 313 -6.83 10.75 2.36
N ALA A 314 -6.32 11.98 2.40
CA ALA A 314 -6.84 13.01 3.28
C ALA A 314 -8.30 13.35 2.94
N MET A 315 -8.64 13.45 1.65
CA MET A 315 -10.02 13.68 1.19
C MET A 315 -10.94 12.50 1.49
N ALA A 316 -10.48 11.28 1.23
CA ALA A 316 -11.23 10.06 1.52
C ALA A 316 -11.57 9.93 3.02
N LEU A 317 -10.57 10.20 3.89
CA LEU A 317 -10.74 10.12 5.33
C LEU A 317 -11.58 11.27 5.92
N LEU A 318 -11.61 12.45 5.29
CA LEU A 318 -12.51 13.54 5.66
C LEU A 318 -14.00 13.14 5.51
N SER A 319 -14.31 12.32 4.49
CA SER A 319 -15.66 11.83 4.20
C SER A 319 -15.99 10.52 4.92
N LEU A 320 -15.13 10.05 5.82
CA LEU A 320 -15.26 8.74 6.45
C LEU A 320 -16.41 8.71 7.45
N LYS A 321 -17.31 7.73 7.30
CA LYS A 321 -18.50 7.54 8.14
C LYS A 321 -18.23 6.46 9.20
N LEU A 322 -17.50 6.81 10.26
CA LEU A 322 -17.09 5.86 11.32
C LEU A 322 -18.27 5.18 12.05
N TRP A 323 -19.44 5.80 12.10
CA TRP A 323 -20.63 5.21 12.72
C TRP A 323 -21.13 3.94 12.04
N GLN A 324 -20.73 3.69 10.78
CA GLN A 324 -21.10 2.48 10.03
C GLN A 324 -20.24 1.26 10.41
N LEU A 325 -19.16 1.43 11.17
CA LEU A 325 -18.25 0.33 11.54
C LEU A 325 -18.61 -0.38 12.84
N ALA A 326 -19.50 0.16 13.65
CA ALA A 326 -19.72 -0.31 15.03
C ALA A 326 -20.08 -1.80 15.08
N ASP A 327 -20.99 -2.26 14.21
CA ASP A 327 -21.49 -3.62 14.19
C ASP A 327 -20.49 -4.63 13.57
N LEU A 328 -19.52 -4.15 12.79
CA LEU A 328 -18.53 -4.97 12.09
C LEU A 328 -17.22 -5.14 12.88
N ALA A 329 -17.01 -4.41 13.96
CA ALA A 329 -15.75 -4.39 14.69
C ALA A 329 -15.34 -5.78 15.22
N GLY A 330 -16.26 -6.55 15.78
CA GLY A 330 -16.00 -7.90 16.28
C GLY A 330 -15.57 -8.87 15.16
N PRO A 331 -16.42 -9.11 14.16
CA PRO A 331 -16.09 -9.94 13.00
C PRO A 331 -14.78 -9.53 12.30
N LEU A 332 -14.56 -8.22 12.13
CA LEU A 332 -13.37 -7.69 11.53
C LEU A 332 -12.09 -8.09 12.28
N MET A 333 -12.09 -7.96 13.61
CA MET A 333 -10.95 -8.35 14.45
C MET A 333 -10.62 -9.85 14.33
N VAL A 334 -11.63 -10.71 14.21
CA VAL A 334 -11.45 -12.16 14.00
C VAL A 334 -10.77 -12.42 12.63
N ILE A 335 -11.26 -11.78 11.56
CA ILE A 335 -10.68 -11.91 10.22
C ILE A 335 -9.23 -11.42 10.20
N LEU A 336 -8.97 -10.22 10.73
CA LEU A 336 -7.63 -9.62 10.76
C LEU A 336 -6.64 -10.41 11.61
N GLY A 337 -7.10 -10.99 12.73
CA GLY A 337 -6.31 -11.90 13.55
C GLY A 337 -5.93 -13.17 12.79
N ALA A 338 -6.89 -13.80 12.10
CA ALA A 338 -6.64 -14.96 11.26
C ALA A 338 -5.69 -14.63 10.08
N GLN A 339 -5.85 -13.47 9.44
CA GLN A 339 -4.93 -13.00 8.39
C GLN A 339 -3.49 -12.84 8.91
N THR A 340 -3.35 -12.32 10.13
CA THR A 340 -2.03 -12.19 10.79
C THR A 340 -1.35 -13.54 10.97
N ILE A 341 -2.09 -14.52 11.48
CA ILE A 341 -1.59 -15.90 11.68
C ILE A 341 -1.24 -16.51 10.32
N THR A 342 -2.12 -16.38 9.33
CA THR A 342 -1.91 -16.89 7.96
C THR A 342 -0.64 -16.30 7.35
N MET A 343 -0.41 -14.98 7.49
CA MET A 343 0.80 -14.33 6.99
C MET A 343 2.06 -14.87 7.66
N ALA A 344 2.07 -14.98 8.99
CA ALA A 344 3.23 -15.48 9.72
C ALA A 344 3.55 -16.93 9.34
N LEU A 345 2.55 -17.80 9.24
CA LEU A 345 2.71 -19.19 8.80
C LEU A 345 3.18 -19.27 7.36
N TYR A 346 2.58 -18.50 6.45
CA TYR A 346 2.96 -18.51 5.04
C TYR A 346 4.39 -18.00 4.83
N ALA A 347 4.77 -16.91 5.46
CA ALA A 347 6.12 -16.38 5.37
C ALA A 347 7.16 -17.36 5.94
N GLY A 348 6.87 -18.00 7.08
CA GLY A 348 7.78 -18.96 7.72
C GLY A 348 7.87 -20.30 7.02
N PHE A 349 6.78 -20.83 6.49
CA PHE A 349 6.76 -22.18 5.91
C PHE A 349 6.84 -22.20 4.39
N VAL A 350 6.28 -21.21 3.69
CA VAL A 350 6.25 -21.17 2.22
C VAL A 350 7.35 -20.27 1.70
N THR A 351 7.28 -18.96 1.99
CA THR A 351 8.23 -17.97 1.46
C THR A 351 9.68 -18.33 1.81
N PHE A 352 9.95 -18.60 3.08
CA PHE A 352 11.29 -18.96 3.53
C PHE A 352 11.84 -20.22 2.80
N ARG A 353 11.00 -21.22 2.57
CA ARG A 353 11.42 -22.46 1.88
C ARG A 353 11.64 -22.24 0.39
N LEU A 354 10.74 -21.51 -0.28
CA LEU A 354 10.83 -21.23 -1.71
C LEU A 354 12.06 -20.37 -2.03
N MET A 355 12.43 -19.44 -1.12
CA MET A 355 13.56 -18.55 -1.32
C MET A 355 14.94 -19.15 -0.96
N GLY A 356 15.00 -20.44 -0.54
CA GLY A 356 16.24 -21.19 -0.41
C GLY A 356 16.69 -21.51 1.01
N LYS A 357 15.89 -21.27 2.05
CA LYS A 357 16.13 -21.61 3.47
C LYS A 357 17.47 -21.09 4.02
N ASN A 358 17.93 -19.97 3.55
CA ASN A 358 19.17 -19.31 3.96
C ASN A 358 18.88 -17.97 4.64
N TYR A 359 19.93 -17.22 4.99
CA TYR A 359 19.79 -15.91 5.63
C TYR A 359 18.99 -14.93 4.78
N ASP A 360 19.27 -14.84 3.47
CA ASP A 360 18.49 -13.97 2.56
C ASP A 360 17.01 -14.34 2.55
N ALA A 361 16.69 -15.64 2.59
CA ALA A 361 15.30 -16.11 2.65
C ALA A 361 14.61 -15.70 3.95
N ALA A 362 15.31 -15.65 5.09
CA ALA A 362 14.76 -15.17 6.35
C ALA A 362 14.48 -13.65 6.29
N VAL A 363 15.39 -12.87 5.69
CA VAL A 363 15.18 -11.42 5.47
C VAL A 363 14.02 -11.18 4.50
N LEU A 364 13.93 -11.95 3.41
CA LEU A 364 12.80 -11.90 2.46
C LEU A 364 11.47 -12.26 3.12
N ALA A 365 11.44 -13.23 4.04
CA ALA A 365 10.24 -13.58 4.81
C ALA A 365 9.79 -12.42 5.72
N ALA A 366 10.74 -11.69 6.36
CA ALA A 366 10.43 -10.48 7.11
C ALA A 366 9.86 -9.35 6.22
N GLY A 367 10.45 -9.16 5.05
CA GLY A 367 9.95 -8.22 4.03
C GLY A 367 8.55 -8.60 3.56
N HIS A 368 8.29 -9.88 3.31
CA HIS A 368 6.96 -10.37 2.91
C HIS A 368 5.90 -10.09 3.97
N CYS A 369 6.20 -10.30 5.27
CA CYS A 369 5.27 -9.93 6.34
C CYS A 369 4.92 -8.43 6.31
N GLY A 370 5.94 -7.59 6.09
CA GLY A 370 5.74 -6.13 6.09
C GLY A 370 4.85 -5.67 4.95
N PHE A 371 5.02 -6.20 3.74
CA PHE A 371 4.25 -5.72 2.61
C PHE A 371 2.99 -6.55 2.33
N GLY A 372 2.94 -7.82 2.69
CA GLY A 372 1.72 -8.64 2.59
C GLY A 372 0.65 -8.30 3.63
N MET A 373 1.00 -7.49 4.64
CA MET A 373 0.05 -6.94 5.62
C MET A 373 0.08 -5.41 5.72
N GLY A 374 0.88 -4.72 4.96
CA GLY A 374 1.02 -3.28 5.15
C GLY A 374 1.40 -2.54 3.88
N ALA A 375 2.71 -2.29 3.72
CA ALA A 375 3.22 -1.52 2.59
C ALA A 375 4.71 -1.80 2.37
N THR A 376 5.23 -1.43 1.19
CA THR A 376 6.66 -1.57 0.86
C THR A 376 7.59 -0.89 1.89
N PRO A 377 7.32 0.32 2.42
CA PRO A 377 8.14 0.90 3.48
C PRO A 377 8.22 0.04 4.75
N THR A 378 7.11 -0.60 5.15
CA THR A 378 7.09 -1.51 6.29
C THR A 378 7.94 -2.76 6.03
N ALA A 379 7.91 -3.28 4.80
CA ALA A 379 8.78 -4.38 4.40
C ALA A 379 10.26 -4.00 4.51
N VAL A 380 10.63 -2.83 3.99
CA VAL A 380 12.02 -2.31 4.08
C VAL A 380 12.44 -2.12 5.54
N ALA A 381 11.58 -1.55 6.39
CA ALA A 381 11.86 -1.37 7.80
C ALA A 381 12.10 -2.71 8.53
N ASN A 382 11.28 -3.73 8.26
CA ASN A 382 11.46 -5.08 8.79
C ASN A 382 12.80 -5.69 8.36
N MET A 383 13.13 -5.59 7.08
CA MET A 383 14.42 -6.09 6.56
C MET A 383 15.60 -5.35 7.19
N GLN A 384 15.51 -4.03 7.32
CA GLN A 384 16.55 -3.22 7.92
C GLN A 384 16.79 -3.55 9.40
N ALA A 385 15.72 -3.80 10.16
CA ALA A 385 15.83 -4.22 11.55
C ALA A 385 16.63 -5.54 11.69
N ILE A 386 16.45 -6.48 10.77
CA ILE A 386 17.20 -7.76 10.77
C ILE A 386 18.63 -7.54 10.28
N THR A 387 18.83 -6.82 9.18
CA THR A 387 20.18 -6.62 8.62
C THR A 387 21.08 -5.79 9.52
N ASN A 388 20.53 -4.87 10.31
CA ASN A 388 21.29 -4.16 11.35
C ASN A 388 21.83 -5.09 12.44
N MET A 389 21.15 -6.21 12.73
CA MET A 389 21.56 -7.18 13.75
C MET A 389 22.49 -8.27 13.20
N TYR A 390 22.22 -8.75 11.98
CA TYR A 390 22.82 -9.97 11.45
C TYR A 390 23.69 -9.75 10.19
N GLY A 391 23.72 -8.54 9.64
CA GLY A 391 24.51 -8.19 8.46
C GLY A 391 23.66 -8.00 7.19
N ALA A 392 24.27 -7.48 6.13
CA ALA A 392 23.59 -7.08 4.90
C ALA A 392 22.99 -8.28 4.13
N SER A 393 21.87 -8.03 3.45
CA SER A 393 21.22 -8.96 2.50
C SER A 393 20.88 -8.20 1.22
N HIS A 394 21.85 -8.08 0.31
CA HIS A 394 21.67 -7.34 -0.95
C HIS A 394 20.53 -7.92 -1.80
N LYS A 395 20.37 -9.25 -1.78
CA LYS A 395 19.30 -9.94 -2.51
C LYS A 395 17.91 -9.54 -2.04
N ALA A 396 17.69 -9.42 -0.73
CA ALA A 396 16.39 -9.05 -0.19
C ALA A 396 16.03 -7.59 -0.53
N PHE A 397 17.01 -6.67 -0.39
CA PHE A 397 16.81 -5.26 -0.71
C PHE A 397 16.69 -4.98 -2.22
N LEU A 398 17.09 -5.90 -3.08
CA LEU A 398 16.80 -5.83 -4.51
C LEU A 398 15.40 -6.35 -4.83
N ILE A 399 15.04 -7.54 -4.32
CA ILE A 399 13.81 -8.25 -4.70
C ILE A 399 12.55 -7.59 -4.14
N VAL A 400 12.51 -7.26 -2.84
CA VAL A 400 11.29 -6.79 -2.18
C VAL A 400 10.80 -5.45 -2.75
N PRO A 401 11.65 -4.41 -2.90
CA PRO A 401 11.20 -3.16 -3.51
C PRO A 401 10.76 -3.32 -4.98
N LEU A 402 11.45 -4.16 -5.76
CA LEU A 402 11.07 -4.42 -7.15
C LEU A 402 9.70 -5.12 -7.27
N CYS A 403 9.40 -6.06 -6.37
CA CYS A 403 8.07 -6.68 -6.33
C CYS A 403 7.00 -5.71 -5.89
N GLY A 404 7.26 -4.94 -4.82
CA GLY A 404 6.31 -4.01 -4.24
C GLY A 404 6.09 -2.74 -5.07
N ALA A 405 6.97 -2.44 -6.04
CA ALA A 405 6.87 -1.20 -6.81
C ALA A 405 5.62 -1.15 -7.70
N PHE A 406 5.18 -2.29 -8.29
CA PHE A 406 3.96 -2.31 -9.11
C PHE A 406 3.36 -3.71 -9.35
N PHE A 407 4.18 -4.78 -9.34
CA PHE A 407 3.68 -6.13 -9.70
C PHE A 407 2.57 -6.58 -8.78
N VAL A 408 2.73 -6.31 -7.50
CA VAL A 408 1.78 -6.71 -6.47
C VAL A 408 0.44 -6.00 -6.68
N ASP A 409 0.46 -4.71 -6.97
CA ASP A 409 -0.77 -3.93 -7.18
C ASP A 409 -1.54 -4.41 -8.42
N LEU A 410 -0.82 -4.70 -9.52
CA LEU A 410 -1.43 -5.22 -10.74
C LEU A 410 -2.02 -6.62 -10.55
N ILE A 411 -1.27 -7.52 -9.88
CA ILE A 411 -1.74 -8.88 -9.59
C ILE A 411 -2.93 -8.82 -8.63
N ASN A 412 -2.82 -8.01 -7.57
CA ASN A 412 -3.87 -7.86 -6.58
C ASN A 412 -5.16 -7.34 -7.21
N ALA A 413 -5.09 -6.27 -8.01
CA ALA A 413 -6.24 -5.73 -8.72
C ALA A 413 -6.88 -6.76 -9.65
N THR A 414 -6.06 -7.55 -10.37
CA THR A 414 -6.56 -8.62 -11.26
C THR A 414 -7.26 -9.72 -10.46
N VAL A 415 -6.67 -10.16 -9.34
CA VAL A 415 -7.27 -11.22 -8.49
C VAL A 415 -8.57 -10.73 -7.86
N ILE A 416 -8.62 -9.49 -7.35
CA ILE A 416 -9.83 -8.91 -6.79
C ILE A 416 -10.94 -8.88 -7.85
N GLN A 417 -10.64 -8.38 -9.05
CA GLN A 417 -11.61 -8.33 -10.13
C GLN A 417 -12.10 -9.72 -10.57
N MET A 418 -11.22 -10.71 -10.60
CA MET A 418 -11.61 -12.09 -10.88
C MET A 418 -12.56 -12.64 -9.82
N ILE A 419 -12.28 -12.38 -8.54
CA ILE A 419 -13.13 -12.81 -7.42
C ILE A 419 -14.49 -12.13 -7.50
N LEU A 420 -14.55 -10.82 -7.75
CA LEU A 420 -15.80 -10.08 -7.85
C LEU A 420 -16.72 -10.65 -8.94
N LYS A 421 -16.18 -11.12 -10.08
CA LYS A 421 -16.96 -11.77 -11.12
C LYS A 421 -17.62 -13.09 -10.71
N PHE A 422 -17.21 -13.71 -9.60
CA PHE A 422 -17.89 -14.89 -9.04
C PHE A 422 -19.01 -14.54 -8.05
N PHE A 423 -19.07 -13.30 -7.55
CA PHE A 423 -20.08 -12.83 -6.60
C PHE A 423 -21.13 -11.92 -7.25
N VAL A 424 -20.94 -11.53 -8.48
CA VAL A 424 -21.86 -10.77 -9.33
C VAL A 424 -22.37 -11.67 -10.47
#